data_8f00378b00e2e32cb0484db28ea02075
#
_entry.id   8f00378b00e2e32cb0484db28ea02075
#
_cell.length_a   1.000
_cell.length_b   1.000
_cell.length_c   1.000
_cell.angle_alpha   90.00
_cell.angle_beta   90.00
_cell.angle_gamma   90.00
#
_symmetry.space_group_name_H-M   'P 1'
#
loop_
_entity.id
_entity.type
_entity.pdbx_description
1 polymer ?
#
loop_
_entity_poly.entity_id
_entity_poly.type
_entity_poly.pdbx_seq_one_letter_code
_entity_poly.pdbx_strand_id
1 'polypeptide(L)'
;GSFVIRRPDSAVLKFAPISSIADIQRCFEFRTNVESKAAHLAALRRTPEQLAQIRHCYDLIDEANARQMLATEEDYRLHLAITEAASNHYYYTVLKSLHESIKEGMNLTRNLSLMAPKERLRLVQDEHLAIVEAIAEQDGERAEAAMRSHIDKARHRMFEGTR
;
A
#
# COMPACT_ATOMS: atom_id res chain seq x y z
N GLY A 1 13.73 -36.21 24.22
CA GLY A 1 12.56 -36.08 23.36
C GLY A 1 12.59 -34.73 22.64
N SER A 2 12.69 -34.74 21.31
CA SER A 2 12.64 -33.52 20.50
C SER A 2 11.21 -33.04 20.48
N PHE A 3 10.93 -31.88 21.11
CA PHE A 3 9.67 -31.20 20.91
C PHE A 3 9.71 -30.51 19.55
N VAL A 4 8.92 -30.99 18.60
CA VAL A 4 8.64 -30.25 17.36
C VAL A 4 7.75 -29.07 17.76
N ILE A 5 8.34 -27.88 17.88
CA ILE A 5 7.57 -26.65 17.96
C ILE A 5 6.94 -26.49 16.57
N ARG A 6 5.67 -26.84 16.43
CA ARG A 6 4.89 -26.49 15.26
C ARG A 6 4.98 -24.96 15.12
N ARG A 7 5.56 -24.47 14.02
CA ARG A 7 5.38 -23.07 13.65
C ARG A 7 3.88 -22.79 13.68
N PRO A 8 3.43 -21.69 14.28
CA PRO A 8 2.02 -21.31 14.19
C PRO A 8 1.61 -21.40 12.73
N ASP A 9 0.56 -22.14 12.47
CA ASP A 9 0.05 -22.28 11.11
C ASP A 9 -0.21 -20.89 10.56
N SER A 10 0.36 -20.56 9.39
CA SER A 10 0.11 -19.29 8.71
C SER A 10 -1.38 -19.02 8.49
N ALA A 11 -2.23 -20.03 8.61
CA ALA A 11 -3.68 -19.93 8.61
C ALA A 11 -4.25 -19.09 9.77
N VAL A 12 -3.55 -19.01 10.92
CA VAL A 12 -4.01 -18.21 12.08
C VAL A 12 -3.93 -16.70 11.81
N LEU A 13 -3.09 -16.28 10.86
CA LEU A 13 -2.94 -14.88 10.45
C LEU A 13 -3.69 -14.55 9.15
N LYS A 14 -4.46 -15.49 8.61
CA LYS A 14 -5.34 -15.21 7.47
C LYS A 14 -6.61 -14.54 7.99
N PHE A 15 -6.73 -13.25 7.72
CA PHE A 15 -8.00 -12.56 7.86
C PHE A 15 -9.02 -13.22 6.94
N ALA A 16 -10.28 -13.28 7.39
CA ALA A 16 -11.36 -13.76 6.54
C ALA A 16 -11.37 -13.00 5.21
N PRO A 17 -11.63 -13.66 4.07
CA PRO A 17 -11.73 -12.98 2.79
C PRO A 17 -12.75 -11.85 2.89
N ILE A 18 -12.52 -10.76 2.14
CA ILE A 18 -13.45 -9.64 2.05
C ILE A 18 -14.80 -10.18 1.56
N SER A 19 -15.79 -10.18 2.45
CA SER A 19 -17.13 -10.72 2.18
C SER A 19 -18.13 -9.64 1.78
N SER A 20 -17.78 -8.34 1.95
CA SER A 20 -18.69 -7.23 1.71
C SER A 20 -17.95 -5.93 1.42
N ILE A 21 -18.67 -4.96 0.84
CA ILE A 21 -18.19 -3.57 0.65
C ILE A 21 -17.82 -2.93 2.00
N ALA A 22 -18.56 -3.23 3.06
CA ALA A 22 -18.26 -2.75 4.40
C ALA A 22 -16.90 -3.24 4.91
N ASP A 23 -16.50 -4.48 4.60
CA ASP A 23 -15.18 -5.00 4.97
C ASP A 23 -14.05 -4.30 4.19
N ILE A 24 -14.30 -3.93 2.95
CA ILE A 24 -13.35 -3.13 2.16
C ILE A 24 -13.16 -1.77 2.83
N GLN A 25 -14.22 -1.11 3.25
CA GLN A 25 -14.12 0.18 3.97
C GLN A 25 -13.33 0.04 5.27
N ARG A 26 -13.55 -1.01 6.03
CA ARG A 26 -12.79 -1.30 7.26
C ARG A 26 -11.32 -1.55 6.97
N CYS A 27 -10.99 -2.24 5.88
CA CYS A 27 -9.62 -2.45 5.43
C CYS A 27 -8.94 -1.11 5.06
N PHE A 28 -9.62 -0.23 4.33
CA PHE A 28 -9.12 1.11 4.02
C PHE A 28 -8.89 1.95 5.28
N GLU A 29 -9.82 1.95 6.22
CA GLU A 29 -9.67 2.64 7.51
C GLU A 29 -8.43 2.17 8.27
N PHE A 30 -8.24 0.87 8.37
CA PHE A 30 -7.08 0.27 9.01
C PHE A 30 -5.79 0.64 8.28
N ARG A 31 -5.75 0.50 6.97
CA ARG A 31 -4.60 0.84 6.14
C ARG A 31 -4.21 2.31 6.28
N THR A 32 -5.19 3.21 6.25
CA THR A 32 -4.94 4.66 6.41
C THR A 32 -4.14 4.95 7.66
N ASN A 33 -4.45 4.32 8.78
CA ASN A 33 -3.74 4.53 10.05
C ASN A 33 -2.36 3.85 10.08
N VAL A 34 -2.28 2.61 9.65
CA VAL A 34 -1.04 1.82 9.73
C VAL A 34 -0.02 2.30 8.70
N GLU A 35 -0.42 2.46 7.44
CA GLU A 35 0.50 2.79 6.36
C GLU A 35 0.95 4.25 6.41
N SER A 36 0.11 5.18 6.83
CA SER A 36 0.52 6.57 7.00
C SER A 36 1.59 6.73 8.09
N LYS A 37 1.42 6.03 9.22
CA LYS A 37 2.42 6.04 10.27
C LYS A 37 3.71 5.31 9.85
N ALA A 38 3.60 4.23 9.10
CA ALA A 38 4.76 3.55 8.52
C ALA A 38 5.53 4.46 7.56
N ALA A 39 4.84 5.25 6.72
CA ALA A 39 5.48 6.21 5.82
C ALA A 39 6.23 7.31 6.60
N HIS A 40 5.65 7.82 7.69
CA HIS A 40 6.33 8.75 8.61
C HIS A 40 7.65 8.16 9.11
N LEU A 41 7.60 6.96 9.66
CA LEU A 41 8.77 6.29 10.21
C LEU A 41 9.80 5.93 9.11
N ALA A 42 9.33 5.53 7.93
CA ALA A 42 10.19 5.28 6.79
C ALA A 42 10.99 6.52 6.38
N ALA A 43 10.36 7.69 6.35
CA ALA A 43 11.05 8.94 6.08
C ALA A 43 12.19 9.23 7.07
N LEU A 44 11.98 8.93 8.35
CA LEU A 44 12.97 9.16 9.41
C LEU A 44 14.06 8.09 9.50
N ARG A 45 13.78 6.87 9.08
CA ARG A 45 14.61 5.68 9.40
C ARG A 45 15.15 4.96 8.18
N ARG A 46 14.66 5.24 6.97
CA ARG A 46 15.07 4.52 5.76
C ARG A 46 16.58 4.58 5.55
N THR A 47 17.17 3.50 5.11
CA THR A 47 18.54 3.48 4.57
C THR A 47 18.56 3.96 3.12
N PRO A 48 19.72 4.33 2.54
CA PRO A 48 19.84 4.61 1.10
C PRO A 48 19.40 3.42 0.23
N GLU A 49 19.69 2.20 0.66
CA GLU A 49 19.31 0.96 -0.06
C GLU A 49 17.79 0.76 -0.03
N GLN A 50 17.14 1.03 1.10
CA GLN A 50 15.68 0.96 1.20
C GLN A 50 14.99 2.04 0.36
N LEU A 51 15.54 3.24 0.29
CA LEU A 51 15.06 4.28 -0.62
C LEU A 51 15.18 3.84 -2.09
N ALA A 52 16.32 3.24 -2.46
CA ALA A 52 16.51 2.69 -3.81
C ALA A 52 15.48 1.62 -4.14
N GLN A 53 15.15 0.74 -3.18
CA GLN A 53 14.12 -0.28 -3.33
C GLN A 53 12.72 0.34 -3.49
N ILE A 54 12.39 1.35 -2.72
CA ILE A 54 11.12 2.09 -2.84
C ILE A 54 11.00 2.73 -4.23
N ARG A 55 12.05 3.39 -4.72
CA ARG A 55 12.09 3.96 -6.07
C ARG A 55 11.94 2.90 -7.16
N HIS A 56 12.59 1.76 -6.99
CA HIS A 56 12.46 0.63 -7.93
C HIS A 56 11.01 0.13 -7.99
N CYS A 57 10.35 -0.04 -6.84
CA CYS A 57 8.93 -0.43 -6.81
C CYS A 57 8.03 0.60 -7.50
N TYR A 58 8.31 1.89 -7.32
CA TYR A 58 7.61 2.97 -8.03
C TYR A 58 7.78 2.84 -9.55
N ASP A 59 9.00 2.63 -10.03
CA ASP A 59 9.29 2.48 -11.46
C ASP A 59 8.59 1.24 -12.06
N LEU A 60 8.48 0.15 -11.31
CA LEU A 60 7.76 -1.06 -11.75
C LEU A 60 6.26 -0.81 -11.96
N ILE A 61 5.66 0.10 -11.19
CA ILE A 61 4.27 0.51 -11.41
C ILE A 61 4.15 1.26 -12.73
N ASP A 62 5.07 2.19 -13.02
CA ASP A 62 5.09 2.91 -14.31
C ASP A 62 5.24 1.95 -15.49
N GLU A 63 6.12 0.96 -15.39
CA GLU A 63 6.30 -0.05 -16.44
C GLU A 63 5.03 -0.89 -16.65
N ALA A 64 4.37 -1.32 -15.58
CA ALA A 64 3.12 -2.06 -15.65
C ALA A 64 1.99 -1.22 -16.25
N ASN A 65 1.91 0.06 -15.86
CA ASN A 65 0.95 1.01 -16.41
C ASN A 65 1.16 1.24 -17.92
N ALA A 66 2.40 1.34 -18.36
CA ALA A 66 2.74 1.48 -19.78
C ALA A 66 2.30 0.27 -20.61
N ARG A 67 2.27 -0.91 -19.99
CA ARG A 67 1.77 -2.16 -20.60
C ARG A 67 0.26 -2.35 -20.44
N GLN A 68 -0.45 -1.37 -19.91
CA GLN A 68 -1.88 -1.42 -19.63
C GLN A 68 -2.29 -2.55 -18.66
N MET A 69 -1.38 -2.94 -17.78
CA MET A 69 -1.65 -3.90 -16.71
C MET A 69 -2.29 -3.19 -15.51
N LEU A 70 -3.01 -3.93 -14.67
CA LEU A 70 -3.64 -3.37 -13.47
C LEU A 70 -2.62 -2.91 -12.41
N ALA A 71 -1.39 -3.39 -12.46
CA ALA A 71 -0.28 -3.07 -11.56
C ALA A 71 -0.62 -3.22 -10.05
N THR A 72 -1.56 -4.10 -9.72
CA THR A 72 -2.01 -4.29 -8.33
C THR A 72 -0.91 -4.89 -7.46
N GLU A 73 -0.17 -5.85 -7.99
CA GLU A 73 0.96 -6.48 -7.28
C GLU A 73 2.11 -5.49 -7.08
N GLU A 74 2.44 -4.72 -8.10
CA GLU A 74 3.50 -3.70 -8.07
C GLU A 74 3.16 -2.59 -7.08
N ASP A 75 1.91 -2.14 -7.08
CA ASP A 75 1.38 -1.15 -6.12
C ASP A 75 1.50 -1.68 -4.68
N TYR A 76 1.04 -2.90 -4.43
CA TYR A 76 1.19 -3.54 -3.12
C TYR A 76 2.65 -3.64 -2.69
N ARG A 77 3.57 -3.98 -3.58
CA ARG A 77 5.01 -4.06 -3.29
C ARG A 77 5.62 -2.72 -2.90
N LEU A 78 5.17 -1.63 -3.51
CA LEU A 78 5.58 -0.28 -3.10
C LEU A 78 5.17 0.00 -1.65
N HIS A 79 3.92 -0.26 -1.30
CA HIS A 79 3.43 -0.09 0.07
C HIS A 79 4.19 -0.97 1.06
N LEU A 80 4.46 -2.23 0.70
CA LEU A 80 5.22 -3.16 1.54
C LEU A 80 6.67 -2.68 1.76
N ALA A 81 7.34 -2.19 0.71
CA ALA A 81 8.70 -1.65 0.80
C ALA A 81 8.76 -0.43 1.75
N ILE A 82 7.74 0.41 1.76
CA ILE A 82 7.63 1.54 2.69
C ILE A 82 7.50 1.04 4.12
N THR A 83 6.69 0.02 4.40
CA THR A 83 6.57 -0.55 5.74
C THR A 83 7.87 -1.20 6.20
N GLU A 84 8.64 -1.81 5.31
CA GLU A 84 9.96 -2.35 5.62
C GLU A 84 10.95 -1.24 6.03
N ALA A 85 10.93 -0.12 5.32
CA ALA A 85 11.77 1.04 5.61
C ALA A 85 11.42 1.76 6.93
N ALA A 86 10.27 1.48 7.52
CA ALA A 86 9.88 1.99 8.85
C ALA A 86 10.76 1.43 9.98
N SER A 87 11.54 0.38 9.73
CA SER A 87 12.43 -0.27 10.71
C SER A 87 11.71 -0.74 11.98
N ASN A 88 10.46 -1.10 11.84
CA ASN A 88 9.64 -1.78 12.83
C ASN A 88 8.87 -2.90 12.12
N HIS A 89 9.34 -4.13 12.30
CA HIS A 89 8.85 -5.30 11.58
C HIS A 89 7.36 -5.58 11.76
N TYR A 90 6.71 -5.03 12.78
CA TYR A 90 5.26 -5.18 12.97
C TYR A 90 4.48 -4.55 11.84
N TYR A 91 4.88 -3.38 11.34
CA TYR A 91 4.23 -2.75 10.18
C TYR A 91 4.33 -3.63 8.94
N TYR A 92 5.52 -4.13 8.64
CA TYR A 92 5.75 -5.04 7.52
C TYR A 92 4.94 -6.33 7.66
N THR A 93 5.01 -6.99 8.81
CA THR A 93 4.34 -8.28 9.06
C THR A 93 2.82 -8.14 8.97
N VAL A 94 2.25 -7.09 9.53
CA VAL A 94 0.81 -6.82 9.45
C VAL A 94 0.38 -6.57 8.01
N LEU A 95 1.08 -5.71 7.27
CA LEU A 95 0.73 -5.44 5.87
C LEU A 95 0.86 -6.69 5.00
N LYS A 96 1.89 -7.49 5.23
CA LYS A 96 2.09 -8.77 4.53
C LYS A 96 0.96 -9.77 4.81
N SER A 97 0.45 -9.81 6.04
CA SER A 97 -0.68 -10.68 6.39
C SER A 97 -2.00 -10.26 5.74
N LEU A 98 -2.12 -8.99 5.33
CA LEU A 98 -3.29 -8.44 4.65
C LEU A 98 -3.19 -8.48 3.12
N HIS A 99 -2.17 -9.12 2.56
CA HIS A 99 -1.86 -9.12 1.12
C HIS A 99 -3.08 -9.41 0.24
N GLU A 100 -3.78 -10.51 0.48
CA GLU A 100 -4.94 -10.88 -0.34
C GLU A 100 -6.09 -9.87 -0.21
N SER A 101 -6.40 -9.42 1.00
CA SER A 101 -7.45 -8.44 1.24
C SER A 101 -7.15 -7.09 0.59
N ILE A 102 -5.89 -6.65 0.63
CA ILE A 102 -5.44 -5.40 0.01
C ILE A 102 -5.54 -5.51 -1.51
N LYS A 103 -5.08 -6.61 -2.09
CA LYS A 103 -5.16 -6.84 -3.55
C LYS A 103 -6.60 -6.89 -4.04
N GLU A 104 -7.48 -7.58 -3.34
CA GLU A 104 -8.91 -7.60 -3.68
C GLU A 104 -9.51 -6.20 -3.62
N GLY A 105 -9.22 -5.42 -2.58
CA GLY A 105 -9.66 -4.02 -2.47
C GLY A 105 -9.13 -3.14 -3.60
N MET A 106 -7.86 -3.27 -3.95
CA MET A 106 -7.25 -2.54 -5.07
C MET A 106 -7.89 -2.92 -6.41
N ASN A 107 -8.09 -4.20 -6.66
CA ASN A 107 -8.72 -4.68 -7.89
C ASN A 107 -10.17 -4.15 -8.01
N LEU A 108 -10.91 -4.20 -6.93
CA LEU A 108 -12.29 -3.71 -6.92
C LEU A 108 -12.35 -2.19 -7.13
N THR A 109 -11.46 -1.43 -6.50
CA THR A 109 -11.33 0.02 -6.70
C THR A 109 -11.09 0.34 -8.18
N ARG A 110 -10.20 -0.39 -8.83
CA ARG A 110 -9.86 -0.18 -10.24
C ARG A 110 -10.98 -0.57 -11.19
N ASN A 111 -11.69 -1.64 -10.88
CA ASN A 111 -12.80 -2.14 -11.69
C ASN A 111 -14.07 -1.29 -11.56
N LEU A 112 -14.33 -0.73 -10.39
CA LEU A 112 -15.52 0.08 -10.11
C LEU A 112 -15.33 1.58 -10.35
N SER A 113 -14.10 2.03 -10.59
CA SER A 113 -13.82 3.45 -10.84
C SER A 113 -14.47 3.92 -12.15
N LEU A 114 -15.23 5.00 -12.06
CA LEU A 114 -15.82 5.67 -13.23
C LEU A 114 -14.83 6.56 -13.99
N MET A 115 -13.64 6.75 -13.42
CA MET A 115 -12.58 7.55 -14.04
C MET A 115 -11.95 6.81 -15.21
N ALA A 116 -11.60 7.54 -16.27
CA ALA A 116 -10.86 6.98 -17.39
C ALA A 116 -9.54 6.33 -16.92
N PRO A 117 -9.22 5.10 -17.38
CA PRO A 117 -8.07 4.35 -16.85
C PRO A 117 -6.75 5.12 -16.89
N LYS A 118 -6.44 5.81 -17.99
CA LYS A 118 -5.20 6.60 -18.12
C LYS A 118 -5.12 7.75 -17.14
N GLU A 119 -6.21 8.46 -16.92
CA GLU A 119 -6.27 9.57 -15.96
C GLU A 119 -6.10 9.06 -14.54
N ARG A 120 -6.79 7.98 -14.18
CA ARG A 120 -6.64 7.35 -12.86
C ARG A 120 -5.20 6.92 -12.61
N LEU A 121 -4.57 6.23 -13.56
CA LEU A 121 -3.19 5.76 -13.43
C LEU A 121 -2.22 6.92 -13.21
N ARG A 122 -2.40 8.03 -13.93
CA ARG A 122 -1.58 9.24 -13.76
C ARG A 122 -1.76 9.82 -12.36
N LEU A 123 -2.99 10.01 -11.91
CA LEU A 123 -3.27 10.57 -10.58
C LEU A 123 -2.71 9.69 -9.45
N VAL A 124 -2.87 8.39 -9.56
CA VAL A 124 -2.34 7.43 -8.57
C VAL A 124 -0.81 7.49 -8.52
N GLN A 125 -0.13 7.57 -9.67
CA GLN A 125 1.32 7.69 -9.71
C GLN A 125 1.82 9.05 -9.20
N ASP A 126 1.10 10.13 -9.45
CA ASP A 126 1.41 11.44 -8.84
C ASP A 126 1.30 11.39 -7.30
N GLU A 127 0.30 10.69 -6.79
CA GLU A 127 0.15 10.44 -5.34
C GLU A 127 1.31 9.60 -4.78
N HIS A 128 1.70 8.53 -5.47
CA HIS A 128 2.86 7.71 -5.09
C HIS A 128 4.15 8.52 -5.12
N LEU A 129 4.36 9.35 -6.13
CA LEU A 129 5.54 10.20 -6.23
C LEU A 129 5.66 11.15 -5.04
N ALA A 130 4.56 11.76 -4.62
CA ALA A 130 4.54 12.62 -3.45
C ALA A 130 5.01 11.90 -2.17
N ILE A 131 4.60 10.64 -2.00
CA ILE A 131 5.04 9.80 -0.87
C ILE A 131 6.55 9.49 -0.98
N VAL A 132 7.01 9.06 -2.14
CA VAL A 132 8.41 8.69 -2.37
C VAL A 132 9.33 9.89 -2.17
N GLU A 133 8.97 11.05 -2.68
CA GLU A 133 9.76 12.29 -2.50
C GLU A 133 9.83 12.72 -1.03
N ALA A 134 8.72 12.66 -0.30
CA ALA A 134 8.72 12.98 1.13
C ALA A 134 9.62 12.04 1.93
N ILE A 135 9.62 10.73 1.60
CA ILE A 135 10.54 9.76 2.21
C ILE A 135 11.99 10.05 1.81
N ALA A 136 12.25 10.40 0.55
CA ALA A 136 13.58 10.75 0.07
C ALA A 136 14.15 11.98 0.80
N GLU A 137 13.32 12.98 1.03
CA GLU A 137 13.66 14.22 1.74
C GLU A 137 13.66 14.07 3.26
N GLN A 138 13.33 12.89 3.78
CA GLN A 138 13.24 12.58 5.22
C GLN A 138 12.25 13.46 5.97
N ASP A 139 11.19 13.89 5.30
CA ASP A 139 10.08 14.64 5.88
C ASP A 139 8.96 13.70 6.33
N GLY A 140 8.99 13.31 7.61
CA GLY A 140 8.04 12.34 8.18
C GLY A 140 6.60 12.83 8.17
N GLU A 141 6.35 14.09 8.49
CA GLU A 141 4.99 14.64 8.52
C GLU A 141 4.39 14.71 7.11
N ARG A 142 5.18 15.13 6.14
CA ARG A 142 4.77 15.17 4.73
C ARG A 142 4.53 13.77 4.17
N ALA A 143 5.39 12.79 4.51
CA ALA A 143 5.20 11.40 4.11
C ALA A 143 3.91 10.80 4.69
N GLU A 144 3.63 11.05 5.97
CA GLU A 144 2.40 10.62 6.64
C GLU A 144 1.16 11.23 5.97
N ALA A 145 1.16 12.53 5.74
CA ALA A 145 0.05 13.24 5.09
C ALA A 145 -0.17 12.77 3.65
N ALA A 146 0.90 12.56 2.88
CA ALA A 146 0.82 12.08 1.51
C ALA A 146 0.25 10.66 1.43
N MET A 147 0.70 9.74 2.29
CA MET A 147 0.17 8.39 2.35
C MET A 147 -1.30 8.36 2.78
N ARG A 148 -1.67 9.10 3.80
CA ARG A 148 -3.05 9.23 4.26
C ARG A 148 -3.96 9.74 3.14
N SER A 149 -3.56 10.81 2.48
CA SER A 149 -4.28 11.39 1.35
C SER A 149 -4.44 10.40 0.20
N HIS A 150 -3.38 9.65 -0.14
CA HIS A 150 -3.41 8.64 -1.20
C HIS A 150 -4.45 7.56 -0.93
N ILE A 151 -4.45 6.96 0.27
CA ILE A 151 -5.39 5.89 0.63
C ILE A 151 -6.82 6.42 0.70
N ASP A 152 -7.04 7.61 1.26
CA ASP A 152 -8.35 8.25 1.29
C ASP A 152 -8.89 8.56 -0.12
N LYS A 153 -8.07 9.07 -1.02
CA LYS A 153 -8.47 9.30 -2.42
C LYS A 153 -8.80 7.99 -3.14
N ALA A 154 -8.05 6.93 -2.89
CA ALA A 154 -8.36 5.60 -3.44
C ALA A 154 -9.74 5.12 -2.97
N ARG A 155 -10.04 5.29 -1.69
CA ARG A 155 -11.34 4.98 -1.10
C ARG A 155 -12.46 5.80 -1.74
N HIS A 156 -12.29 7.11 -1.87
CA HIS A 156 -13.27 8.00 -2.52
C HIS A 156 -13.53 7.60 -3.97
N ARG A 157 -12.50 7.30 -4.74
CA ARG A 157 -12.65 6.84 -6.13
C ARG A 157 -13.49 5.57 -6.25
N MET A 158 -13.50 4.73 -5.23
CA MET A 158 -14.30 3.51 -5.22
C MET A 158 -15.76 3.75 -4.84
N PHE A 159 -16.02 4.57 -3.82
CA PHE A 159 -17.35 4.68 -3.20
C PHE A 159 -18.16 5.90 -3.65
N GLU A 160 -17.51 6.97 -4.04
CA GLU A 160 -18.18 8.25 -4.30
C GLU A 160 -18.09 8.70 -5.76
N GLY A 161 -17.32 7.97 -6.57
CA GLY A 161 -16.99 8.44 -7.91
C GLY A 161 -16.09 9.69 -7.88
N THR A 162 -15.64 10.13 -9.04
CA THR A 162 -14.94 11.42 -9.15
C THR A 162 -15.94 12.55 -9.16
N ARG A 163 -15.88 13.37 -8.14
CA ARG A 163 -16.37 14.73 -8.26
C ARG A 163 -15.29 15.60 -8.86
#